data_ca6d019b966463bf1f1a354e8adff3b4
#
_entry.id   ca6d019b966463bf1f1a354e8adff3b4
#
_cell.length_a   1.000
_cell.length_b   1.000
_cell.length_c   1.000
_cell.angle_alpha   90.00
_cell.angle_beta   90.00
_cell.angle_gamma   90.00
#
_symmetry.space_group_name_H-M   'P 1'
#
loop_
_entity.id
_entity.type
_entity.pdbx_description
1 polymer ?
#
loop_
_entity_poly.entity_id
_entity_poly.type
_entity_poly.pdbx_seq_one_letter_code
_entity_poly.pdbx_strand_id
1 'polypeptide(L)'
;MSINFEKVKSKHLDIIFGWLAESFVQEVWDNTQAHKDDILNFVNGRRESSNYCDGKYVYWIASCDGNPFAMLMTIQETAADQIDDIKLMHLSKTGHTYGIVYMIGDKNYFGNGYGAKTLSEFMHFFRKEFDLSADTFIIDHACDNPRAKHVYMKAGFEHIAEFIMGETVVEVANHTIY
;
A
#
# COMPACT_ATOMS: atom_id res chain seq x y z
N MET A 1 22.37 -2.05 -2.18
CA MET A 1 21.13 -2.13 -2.94
C MET A 1 20.21 -1.01 -2.48
N SER A 2 19.87 -0.09 -3.39
CA SER A 2 19.00 1.06 -3.14
C SER A 2 17.62 0.78 -3.75
N ILE A 3 16.58 1.02 -2.98
CA ILE A 3 15.21 0.95 -3.49
C ILE A 3 14.80 2.38 -3.88
N ASN A 4 14.26 2.53 -5.06
CA ASN A 4 13.77 3.81 -5.57
C ASN A 4 12.26 3.74 -5.73
N PHE A 5 11.59 4.85 -5.47
CA PHE A 5 10.14 4.97 -5.56
C PHE A 5 9.76 6.08 -6.55
N GLU A 6 8.79 5.82 -7.39
CA GLU A 6 8.16 6.84 -8.23
C GLU A 6 6.65 6.57 -8.34
N LYS A 7 5.86 7.59 -8.67
CA LYS A 7 4.45 7.38 -9.02
C LYS A 7 4.35 6.51 -10.26
N VAL A 8 3.33 5.64 -10.28
CA VAL A 8 3.05 4.82 -11.46
C VAL A 8 2.81 5.70 -12.68
N LYS A 9 3.39 5.30 -13.81
CA LYS A 9 3.32 5.95 -15.12
C LYS A 9 2.98 4.92 -16.18
N SER A 10 2.65 5.37 -17.39
CA SER A 10 2.29 4.48 -18.52
C SER A 10 3.32 3.37 -18.78
N LYS A 11 4.62 3.64 -18.62
CA LYS A 11 5.69 2.65 -18.78
C LYS A 11 5.62 1.45 -17.82
N HIS A 12 4.85 1.56 -16.72
CA HIS A 12 4.73 0.52 -15.71
C HIS A 12 3.47 -0.35 -15.87
N LEU A 13 2.54 0.02 -16.75
CA LEU A 13 1.23 -0.62 -16.85
C LEU A 13 1.34 -2.11 -17.18
N ASP A 14 2.16 -2.46 -18.18
CA ASP A 14 2.30 -3.85 -18.64
C ASP A 14 2.82 -4.75 -17.52
N ILE A 15 3.83 -4.30 -16.75
CA ILE A 15 4.39 -5.07 -15.66
C ILE A 15 3.41 -5.19 -14.49
N ILE A 16 2.70 -4.11 -14.15
CA ILE A 16 1.70 -4.12 -13.08
C ILE A 16 0.55 -5.07 -13.43
N PHE A 17 0.02 -4.98 -14.64
CA PHE A 17 -1.07 -5.86 -15.07
C PHE A 17 -0.62 -7.32 -15.19
N GLY A 18 0.65 -7.55 -15.56
CA GLY A 18 1.27 -8.87 -15.47
C GLY A 18 1.29 -9.40 -14.03
N TRP A 19 1.70 -8.60 -13.05
CA TRP A 19 1.70 -8.99 -11.64
C TRP A 19 0.28 -9.27 -11.12
N LEU A 20 -0.69 -8.41 -11.43
CA LEU A 20 -2.09 -8.63 -11.03
C LEU A 20 -2.69 -9.91 -11.63
N ALA A 21 -2.17 -10.41 -12.74
CA ALA A 21 -2.59 -11.67 -13.36
C ALA A 21 -1.93 -12.91 -12.72
N GLU A 22 -0.89 -12.74 -11.91
CA GLU A 22 -0.21 -13.85 -11.24
C GLU A 22 -1.07 -14.45 -10.11
N SER A 23 -1.18 -15.78 -10.05
CA SER A 23 -2.03 -16.48 -9.09
C SER A 23 -1.67 -16.14 -7.64
N PHE A 24 -0.38 -16.05 -7.32
CA PHE A 24 0.08 -15.73 -5.96
C PHE A 24 -0.22 -14.29 -5.53
N VAL A 25 -0.42 -13.37 -6.48
CA VAL A 25 -0.89 -12.02 -6.22
C VAL A 25 -2.39 -12.04 -5.95
N GLN A 26 -3.15 -12.81 -6.75
CA GLN A 26 -4.60 -12.92 -6.62
C GLN A 26 -5.06 -13.64 -5.35
N GLU A 27 -4.18 -14.34 -4.65
CA GLU A 27 -4.46 -14.89 -3.32
C GLU A 27 -4.75 -13.81 -2.27
N VAL A 28 -4.19 -12.60 -2.45
CA VAL A 28 -4.24 -11.51 -1.46
C VAL A 28 -4.60 -10.15 -2.06
N TRP A 29 -4.69 -10.06 -3.38
CA TRP A 29 -4.97 -8.82 -4.09
C TRP A 29 -5.96 -9.05 -5.23
N ASP A 30 -6.84 -8.10 -5.47
CA ASP A 30 -7.81 -8.22 -6.55
C ASP A 30 -7.18 -7.96 -7.93
N ASN A 31 -7.77 -8.59 -8.96
CA ASN A 31 -7.46 -8.38 -10.37
C ASN A 31 -8.71 -7.90 -11.13
N THR A 32 -9.53 -7.09 -10.45
CA THR A 32 -10.80 -6.59 -11.01
C THR A 32 -10.55 -5.57 -12.14
N GLN A 33 -11.54 -5.46 -13.02
CA GLN A 33 -11.50 -4.43 -14.05
C GLN A 33 -11.55 -3.03 -13.44
N ALA A 34 -12.34 -2.83 -12.37
CA ALA A 34 -12.43 -1.56 -11.66
C ALA A 34 -11.07 -1.07 -11.13
N HIS A 35 -10.26 -1.98 -10.58
CA HIS A 35 -8.90 -1.65 -10.14
C HIS A 35 -8.00 -1.25 -11.30
N LYS A 36 -8.01 -2.03 -12.39
CA LYS A 36 -7.23 -1.71 -13.59
C LYS A 36 -7.62 -0.37 -14.22
N ASP A 37 -8.91 -0.08 -14.28
CA ASP A 37 -9.44 1.18 -14.79
C ASP A 37 -9.01 2.35 -13.91
N ASP A 38 -8.97 2.17 -12.58
CA ASP A 38 -8.47 3.21 -11.66
C ASP A 38 -6.98 3.47 -11.84
N ILE A 39 -6.16 2.43 -12.03
CA ILE A 39 -4.73 2.59 -12.34
C ILE A 39 -4.55 3.38 -13.65
N LEU A 40 -5.32 3.03 -14.70
CA LEU A 40 -5.29 3.74 -15.97
C LEU A 40 -5.72 5.20 -15.82
N ASN A 41 -6.80 5.45 -15.09
CA ASN A 41 -7.32 6.79 -14.82
C ASN A 41 -6.30 7.61 -14.01
N PHE A 42 -5.64 7.01 -13.02
CA PHE A 42 -4.56 7.65 -12.27
C PHE A 42 -3.41 8.09 -13.18
N VAL A 43 -2.92 7.21 -14.04
CA VAL A 43 -1.84 7.48 -14.99
C VAL A 43 -2.22 8.58 -15.99
N ASN A 44 -3.50 8.66 -16.37
CA ASN A 44 -4.06 9.67 -17.26
C ASN A 44 -4.45 10.99 -16.56
N GLY A 45 -4.11 11.15 -15.26
CA GLY A 45 -4.35 12.37 -14.49
C GLY A 45 -5.75 12.49 -13.91
N ARG A 46 -6.42 11.38 -13.67
CA ARG A 46 -7.76 11.29 -13.04
C ARG A 46 -8.80 12.17 -13.72
N ARG A 47 -9.03 11.91 -14.99
CA ARG A 47 -9.97 12.67 -15.81
C ARG A 47 -11.42 12.20 -15.68
N GLU A 48 -11.62 11.02 -15.13
CA GLU A 48 -12.91 10.36 -15.00
C GLU A 48 -13.15 9.97 -13.53
N SER A 49 -14.42 9.78 -13.16
CA SER A 49 -14.77 9.20 -11.86
C SER A 49 -14.31 7.73 -11.81
N SER A 50 -13.93 7.28 -10.64
CA SER A 50 -13.53 5.89 -10.42
C SER A 50 -14.51 5.19 -9.50
N ASN A 51 -14.84 3.94 -9.83
CA ASN A 51 -15.63 3.04 -8.97
C ASN A 51 -14.73 2.27 -7.98
N TYR A 52 -13.42 2.45 -8.05
CA TYR A 52 -12.46 1.82 -7.14
C TYR A 52 -12.02 2.84 -6.08
N CYS A 53 -12.53 2.68 -4.86
CA CYS A 53 -12.25 3.57 -3.72
C CYS A 53 -12.34 5.06 -4.07
N ASP A 54 -13.35 5.45 -4.84
CA ASP A 54 -13.61 6.83 -5.31
C ASP A 54 -12.41 7.48 -6.01
N GLY A 55 -11.47 6.70 -6.54
CA GLY A 55 -10.27 7.19 -7.17
C GLY A 55 -9.29 7.89 -6.22
N LYS A 56 -9.33 7.60 -4.93
CA LYS A 56 -8.51 8.27 -3.92
C LYS A 56 -7.08 7.73 -3.82
N TYR A 57 -6.81 6.50 -4.30
CA TYR A 57 -5.49 5.92 -4.20
C TYR A 57 -4.44 6.63 -5.06
N VAL A 58 -3.26 6.81 -4.51
CA VAL A 58 -2.04 7.18 -5.23
C VAL A 58 -1.20 5.91 -5.40
N TYR A 59 -0.82 5.62 -6.64
CA TYR A 59 -0.09 4.41 -7.01
C TYR A 59 1.40 4.68 -7.14
N TRP A 60 2.21 3.78 -6.55
CA TRP A 60 3.67 3.86 -6.51
C TRP A 60 4.29 2.59 -7.02
N ILE A 61 5.45 2.71 -7.66
CA ILE A 61 6.29 1.59 -8.05
C ILE A 61 7.59 1.63 -7.25
N ALA A 62 8.00 0.48 -6.74
CA ALA A 62 9.31 0.30 -6.12
C ALA A 62 10.21 -0.45 -7.09
N SER A 63 11.43 0.06 -7.30
CA SER A 63 12.44 -0.52 -8.17
C SER A 63 13.76 -0.70 -7.42
N CYS A 64 14.45 -1.81 -7.68
CA CYS A 64 15.79 -2.06 -7.19
C CYS A 64 16.75 -2.11 -8.38
N ASP A 65 17.79 -1.26 -8.34
CA ASP A 65 18.77 -1.13 -9.43
C ASP A 65 18.09 -0.96 -10.82
N GLY A 66 17.01 -0.16 -10.85
CA GLY A 66 16.23 0.15 -12.05
C GLY A 66 15.18 -0.89 -12.46
N ASN A 67 15.12 -2.04 -11.78
CA ASN A 67 14.14 -3.09 -12.06
C ASN A 67 12.91 -2.96 -11.14
N PRO A 68 11.70 -2.68 -11.67
CA PRO A 68 10.49 -2.69 -10.88
C PRO A 68 10.23 -4.06 -10.28
N PHE A 69 9.82 -4.11 -9.01
CA PHE A 69 9.54 -5.40 -8.34
C PHE A 69 8.30 -5.38 -7.43
N ALA A 70 7.83 -4.20 -7.04
CA ALA A 70 6.70 -4.07 -6.12
C ALA A 70 5.84 -2.86 -6.45
N MET A 71 4.56 -2.93 -6.07
CA MET A 71 3.61 -1.81 -6.12
C MET A 71 3.10 -1.50 -4.72
N LEU A 72 2.93 -0.20 -4.45
CA LEU A 72 2.25 0.30 -3.27
C LEU A 72 1.10 1.21 -3.69
N MET A 73 0.09 1.27 -2.85
CA MET A 73 -0.97 2.27 -2.95
C MET A 73 -1.05 3.02 -1.63
N THR A 74 -1.32 4.31 -1.69
CA THR A 74 -1.54 5.14 -0.50
C THR A 74 -2.86 5.90 -0.61
N ILE A 75 -3.54 6.02 0.51
CA ILE A 75 -4.75 6.82 0.64
C ILE A 75 -4.63 7.65 1.92
N GLN A 76 -4.97 8.93 1.88
CA GLN A 76 -5.02 9.72 3.10
C GLN A 76 -6.27 9.33 3.90
N GLU A 77 -6.08 9.00 5.17
CA GLU A 77 -7.16 8.66 6.09
C GLU A 77 -7.49 9.88 6.95
N THR A 78 -8.74 10.30 6.94
CA THR A 78 -9.21 11.45 7.70
C THR A 78 -10.49 11.15 8.45
N ALA A 79 -10.80 11.92 9.49
CA ALA A 79 -12.05 11.78 10.25
C ALA A 79 -13.31 12.12 9.41
N ALA A 80 -13.14 12.74 8.24
CA ALA A 80 -14.26 13.04 7.33
C ALA A 80 -14.59 11.84 6.42
N ASP A 81 -13.66 10.88 6.26
CA ASP A 81 -13.90 9.66 5.51
C ASP A 81 -14.73 8.69 6.38
N GLN A 82 -15.50 7.83 5.73
CA GLN A 82 -16.23 6.75 6.43
C GLN A 82 -15.27 5.58 6.71
N ILE A 83 -14.25 5.84 7.53
CA ILE A 83 -13.33 4.81 8.03
C ILE A 83 -13.92 4.17 9.29
N ASP A 84 -13.50 2.95 9.58
CA ASP A 84 -13.95 2.28 10.80
C ASP A 84 -13.46 2.99 12.08
N ASP A 85 -14.19 2.79 13.19
CA ASP A 85 -13.90 3.43 14.48
C ASP A 85 -12.49 3.11 15.00
N ILE A 86 -11.93 1.97 14.63
CA ILE A 86 -10.60 1.54 15.02
C ILE A 86 -9.54 2.43 14.37
N LYS A 87 -9.64 2.62 13.05
CA LYS A 87 -8.73 3.52 12.31
C LYS A 87 -8.86 4.95 12.80
N LEU A 88 -10.10 5.41 13.07
CA LEU A 88 -10.35 6.75 13.64
C LEU A 88 -9.57 7.02 14.94
N MET A 89 -9.51 6.04 15.86
CA MET A 89 -8.79 6.19 17.13
C MET A 89 -7.27 6.27 16.95
N HIS A 90 -6.76 5.80 15.82
CA HIS A 90 -5.33 5.74 15.51
C HIS A 90 -4.88 6.77 14.46
N LEU A 91 -5.74 7.72 14.10
CA LEU A 91 -5.33 8.85 13.28
C LEU A 91 -4.29 9.71 14.01
N SER A 92 -3.35 10.25 13.25
CA SER A 92 -2.38 11.20 13.76
C SER A 92 -3.05 12.40 14.45
N LYS A 93 -2.47 12.82 15.56
CA LYS A 93 -2.85 14.05 16.30
C LYS A 93 -1.97 15.25 15.92
N THR A 94 -0.88 15.01 15.21
CA THR A 94 0.17 16.00 14.91
C THR A 94 0.39 16.22 13.43
N GLY A 95 -0.01 15.26 12.60
CA GLY A 95 0.21 15.31 11.16
C GLY A 95 -0.89 14.59 10.38
N HIS A 96 -0.48 13.96 9.29
CA HIS A 96 -1.39 13.23 8.41
C HIS A 96 -1.20 11.72 8.54
N THR A 97 -2.32 11.00 8.46
CA THR A 97 -2.34 9.53 8.43
C THR A 97 -2.57 9.04 7.01
N TYR A 98 -1.82 8.01 6.62
CA TYR A 98 -1.97 7.35 5.33
C TYR A 98 -2.14 5.84 5.49
N GLY A 99 -3.17 5.30 4.86
CA GLY A 99 -3.30 3.86 4.60
C GLY A 99 -2.32 3.44 3.52
N ILE A 100 -1.64 2.30 3.73
CA ILE A 100 -0.75 1.69 2.75
C ILE A 100 -1.31 0.31 2.36
N VAL A 101 -1.37 0.03 1.05
CA VAL A 101 -1.54 -1.30 0.51
C VAL A 101 -0.30 -1.67 -0.28
N TYR A 102 0.22 -2.90 -0.10
CA TYR A 102 1.54 -3.25 -0.60
C TYR A 102 1.60 -4.67 -1.15
N MET A 103 2.20 -4.83 -2.35
CA MET A 103 2.52 -6.13 -2.91
C MET A 103 3.92 -6.17 -3.52
N ILE A 104 4.58 -7.32 -3.43
CA ILE A 104 5.73 -7.66 -4.26
C ILE A 104 5.20 -8.45 -5.47
N GLY A 105 5.40 -7.91 -6.67
CA GLY A 105 4.96 -8.54 -7.92
C GLY A 105 5.99 -9.49 -8.52
N ASP A 106 7.27 -9.31 -8.22
CA ASP A 106 8.35 -10.19 -8.71
C ASP A 106 8.83 -11.14 -7.62
N LYS A 107 8.61 -12.46 -7.82
CA LYS A 107 8.98 -13.54 -6.89
C LYS A 107 10.48 -13.58 -6.55
N ASN A 108 11.35 -13.07 -7.41
CA ASN A 108 12.80 -13.06 -7.16
C ASN A 108 13.18 -12.20 -5.94
N TYR A 109 12.26 -11.34 -5.48
CA TYR A 109 12.43 -10.50 -4.29
C TYR A 109 11.83 -11.09 -3.02
N PHE A 110 11.28 -12.32 -3.07
CA PHE A 110 10.76 -12.99 -1.89
C PHE A 110 11.88 -13.56 -1.00
N GLY A 111 11.62 -13.59 0.31
CA GLY A 111 12.47 -14.27 1.29
C GLY A 111 13.77 -13.53 1.67
N ASN A 112 14.15 -12.47 0.96
CA ASN A 112 15.43 -11.76 1.15
C ASN A 112 15.30 -10.45 1.93
N GLY A 113 14.21 -10.26 2.67
CA GLY A 113 13.99 -9.07 3.49
C GLY A 113 13.52 -7.82 2.72
N TYR A 114 13.34 -7.91 1.41
CA TYR A 114 12.89 -6.77 0.60
C TYR A 114 11.52 -6.24 1.06
N GLY A 115 10.59 -7.09 1.48
CA GLY A 115 9.26 -6.65 1.92
C GLY A 115 9.33 -5.60 3.02
N ALA A 116 9.98 -5.92 4.12
CA ALA A 116 10.09 -5.01 5.25
C ALA A 116 10.95 -3.77 4.93
N LYS A 117 12.06 -3.98 4.20
CA LYS A 117 12.93 -2.89 3.76
C LYS A 117 12.17 -1.89 2.87
N THR A 118 11.37 -2.39 1.92
CA THR A 118 10.58 -1.54 1.01
C THR A 118 9.61 -0.67 1.79
N LEU A 119 8.84 -1.25 2.72
CA LEU A 119 7.89 -0.49 3.53
C LEU A 119 8.60 0.58 4.37
N SER A 120 9.66 0.22 5.09
CA SER A 120 10.41 1.17 5.92
C SER A 120 11.00 2.32 5.08
N GLU A 121 11.67 2.01 3.96
CA GLU A 121 12.24 3.06 3.08
C GLU A 121 11.15 3.89 2.39
N PHE A 122 10.01 3.27 2.05
CA PHE A 122 8.88 3.98 1.44
C PHE A 122 8.27 5.02 2.36
N MET A 123 8.03 4.70 3.62
CA MET A 123 7.46 5.66 4.57
C MET A 123 8.36 6.90 4.73
N HIS A 124 9.67 6.71 4.83
CA HIS A 124 10.63 7.83 4.87
C HIS A 124 10.67 8.63 3.58
N PHE A 125 10.68 7.94 2.42
CA PHE A 125 10.58 8.57 1.10
C PHE A 125 9.29 9.37 0.99
N PHE A 126 8.14 8.79 1.35
CA PHE A 126 6.84 9.42 1.24
C PHE A 126 6.77 10.70 2.06
N ARG A 127 7.18 10.64 3.33
CA ARG A 127 7.23 11.82 4.19
C ARG A 127 8.13 12.92 3.61
N LYS A 128 9.31 12.56 3.12
CA LYS A 128 10.29 13.54 2.64
C LYS A 128 9.90 14.16 1.29
N GLU A 129 9.42 13.37 0.35
CA GLU A 129 9.28 13.78 -1.04
C GLU A 129 7.84 14.07 -1.46
N PHE A 130 6.85 13.62 -0.68
CA PHE A 130 5.43 13.75 -1.03
C PHE A 130 4.63 14.57 -0.01
N ASP A 131 4.69 14.21 1.27
CA ASP A 131 3.96 14.92 2.32
C ASP A 131 4.76 14.98 3.62
N LEU A 132 5.38 16.13 3.90
CA LEU A 132 6.18 16.36 5.11
C LEU A 132 5.38 16.20 6.42
N SER A 133 4.07 16.35 6.35
CA SER A 133 3.17 16.17 7.49
C SER A 133 2.75 14.71 7.69
N ALA A 134 3.07 13.79 6.78
CA ALA A 134 2.81 12.36 6.96
C ALA A 134 3.65 11.82 8.11
N ASP A 135 3.03 11.47 9.21
CA ASP A 135 3.71 10.94 10.39
C ASP A 135 3.16 9.60 10.85
N THR A 136 1.97 9.22 10.43
CA THR A 136 1.32 7.95 10.81
C THR A 136 0.92 7.17 9.57
N PHE A 137 1.28 5.89 9.56
CA PHE A 137 0.93 4.96 8.48
C PHE A 137 0.15 3.79 9.06
N ILE A 138 -0.94 3.41 8.40
CA ILE A 138 -1.79 2.27 8.75
C ILE A 138 -1.71 1.25 7.62
N ILE A 139 -1.60 -0.01 7.97
CA ILE A 139 -1.61 -1.14 7.05
C ILE A 139 -2.47 -2.26 7.63
N ASP A 140 -3.17 -2.99 6.78
CA ASP A 140 -3.98 -4.12 7.21
C ASP A 140 -3.67 -5.38 6.39
N HIS A 141 -4.06 -6.53 6.93
CA HIS A 141 -3.96 -7.84 6.27
C HIS A 141 -4.96 -8.82 6.86
N ALA A 142 -5.35 -9.81 6.07
CA ALA A 142 -6.14 -10.93 6.58
C ALA A 142 -5.36 -11.70 7.67
N CYS A 143 -6.02 -12.10 8.76
CA CYS A 143 -5.39 -12.79 9.90
C CYS A 143 -4.71 -14.10 9.50
N ASP A 144 -5.14 -14.74 8.43
CA ASP A 144 -4.57 -15.95 7.87
C ASP A 144 -3.37 -15.70 6.93
N ASN A 145 -2.88 -14.45 6.85
CA ASN A 145 -1.68 -14.08 6.09
C ASN A 145 -0.46 -13.80 7.00
N PRO A 146 0.16 -14.84 7.58
CA PRO A 146 1.30 -14.68 8.49
C PRO A 146 2.54 -14.07 7.82
N ARG A 147 2.64 -14.17 6.48
CA ARG A 147 3.73 -13.56 5.72
C ARG A 147 3.64 -12.03 5.78
N ALA A 148 2.45 -11.47 5.53
CA ALA A 148 2.22 -10.05 5.63
C ALA A 148 2.50 -9.55 7.05
N LYS A 149 1.92 -10.21 8.07
CA LYS A 149 2.17 -9.89 9.48
C LYS A 149 3.66 -9.79 9.80
N HIS A 150 4.43 -10.83 9.44
CA HIS A 150 5.89 -10.85 9.68
C HIS A 150 6.61 -9.66 8.99
N VAL A 151 6.24 -9.35 7.75
CA VAL A 151 6.83 -8.25 6.99
C VAL A 151 6.52 -6.91 7.66
N TYR A 152 5.28 -6.68 8.08
CA TYR A 152 4.85 -5.41 8.67
C TYR A 152 5.50 -5.18 10.04
N MET A 153 5.50 -6.18 10.91
CA MET A 153 6.19 -6.11 12.20
C MET A 153 7.68 -5.83 12.02
N LYS A 154 8.33 -6.47 11.05
CA LYS A 154 9.74 -6.22 10.74
C LYS A 154 10.00 -4.85 10.14
N ALA A 155 9.02 -4.24 9.49
CA ALA A 155 9.09 -2.86 9.00
C ALA A 155 8.83 -1.80 10.09
N GLY A 156 8.50 -2.24 11.33
CA GLY A 156 8.26 -1.37 12.46
C GLY A 156 6.79 -1.06 12.75
N PHE A 157 5.86 -1.70 12.04
CA PHE A 157 4.45 -1.57 12.37
C PHE A 157 4.12 -2.32 13.66
N GLU A 158 3.23 -1.76 14.46
CA GLU A 158 2.72 -2.36 15.69
C GLU A 158 1.24 -2.74 15.49
N HIS A 159 0.87 -3.94 15.94
CA HIS A 159 -0.51 -4.39 15.91
C HIS A 159 -1.38 -3.50 16.82
N ILE A 160 -2.50 -3.04 16.30
CA ILE A 160 -3.41 -2.16 17.05
C ILE A 160 -4.79 -2.78 17.27
N ALA A 161 -5.31 -3.55 16.32
CA ALA A 161 -6.65 -4.14 16.44
C ALA A 161 -6.92 -5.22 15.40
N GLU A 162 -8.06 -5.89 15.59
CA GLU A 162 -8.68 -6.79 14.63
C GLU A 162 -10.12 -6.35 14.39
N PHE A 163 -10.61 -6.49 13.16
CA PHE A 163 -12.02 -6.27 12.84
C PHE A 163 -12.49 -7.25 11.76
N ILE A 164 -13.81 -7.35 11.59
CA ILE A 164 -14.42 -8.22 10.57
C ILE A 164 -14.74 -7.38 9.33
N MET A 165 -14.16 -7.76 8.19
CA MET A 165 -14.46 -7.18 6.90
C MET A 165 -15.09 -8.26 5.99
N GLY A 166 -16.41 -8.20 5.83
CA GLY A 166 -17.15 -9.26 5.16
C GLY A 166 -17.07 -10.58 5.94
N GLU A 167 -16.49 -11.61 5.35
CA GLU A 167 -16.26 -12.93 5.99
C GLU A 167 -14.83 -13.09 6.52
N THR A 168 -13.98 -12.08 6.37
CA THR A 168 -12.55 -12.14 6.73
C THR A 168 -12.29 -11.36 8.00
N VAL A 169 -11.51 -11.94 8.92
CA VAL A 169 -10.92 -11.21 10.04
C VAL A 169 -9.64 -10.55 9.57
N VAL A 170 -9.55 -9.25 9.78
CA VAL A 170 -8.44 -8.41 9.34
C VAL A 170 -7.70 -7.86 10.55
N GLU A 171 -6.38 -8.01 10.56
CA GLU A 171 -5.50 -7.35 11.53
C GLU A 171 -5.06 -5.99 10.99
N VAL A 172 -5.10 -4.98 11.86
CA VAL A 172 -4.62 -3.63 11.55
C VAL A 172 -3.36 -3.35 12.35
N ALA A 173 -2.39 -2.75 11.71
CA ALA A 173 -1.16 -2.30 12.35
C ALA A 173 -0.84 -0.85 11.94
N ASN A 174 -0.20 -0.09 12.84
CA ASN A 174 0.25 1.26 12.54
C ASN A 174 1.75 1.44 12.78
N HIS A 175 2.30 2.49 12.19
CA HIS A 175 3.66 2.96 12.42
C HIS A 175 3.67 4.48 12.46
N THR A 176 4.31 5.07 13.49
CA THR A 176 4.47 6.52 13.61
C THR A 176 5.93 6.90 13.45
N ILE A 177 6.20 7.87 12.57
CA ILE A 177 7.54 8.42 12.33
C ILE A 177 7.64 9.77 13.06
N TYR A 178 8.58 9.89 13.98
CA TYR A 178 8.86 11.09 14.76
C TYR A 178 9.87 12.00 14.08
#